data_9d307e91d9b88650f3169488f25d535a
#
_entry.id   9d307e91d9b88650f3169488f25d535a
#
_cell.length_a   1.000
_cell.length_b   1.000
_cell.length_c   1.000
_cell.angle_alpha   90.00
_cell.angle_beta   90.00
_cell.angle_gamma   90.00
#
_symmetry.space_group_name_H-M   'P 1'
#
loop_
_entity.id
_entity.type
_entity.pdbx_description
1 polymer ?
#
loop_
_entity_poly.entity_id
_entity_poly.type
_entity_poly.pdbx_seq_one_letter_code
_entity_poly.pdbx_strand_id
1 'polypeptide(L)'
;MTHYFDRAPVTDDERRTISVEVWGRRRDFVTSTGVFSGDSLDKATAILLAESDPPPTGSTVLDLGCGWGPIACSLAAEGSTVWAVDVNERALALTAENARGFEVHPALPEDVPADLTFDAIWSNPPIRIGKEALHELLLTWLPRLRPGGEARLVVGRNLGADSLQRWLTEHGHPTERVASSKGFRVLSVRG
;
A
#
# COMPACT_ATOMS: atom_id res chain seq x y z
N MET A 1 -3.90 -18.41 16.37
CA MET A 1 -3.70 -17.00 15.99
C MET A 1 -4.02 -16.90 14.51
N THR A 2 -5.05 -16.18 14.16
CA THR A 2 -5.45 -15.98 12.77
C THR A 2 -4.49 -14.95 12.18
N HIS A 3 -3.74 -15.33 11.16
CA HIS A 3 -2.87 -14.42 10.44
C HIS A 3 -3.72 -13.61 9.47
N TYR A 4 -3.76 -12.28 9.60
CA TYR A 4 -4.50 -11.42 8.66
C TYR A 4 -3.88 -11.33 7.25
N PHE A 5 -2.86 -12.13 7.00
CA PHE A 5 -2.34 -12.47 5.67
C PHE A 5 -3.01 -13.72 5.07
N ASP A 6 -3.98 -14.34 5.76
CA ASP A 6 -4.74 -15.45 5.22
C ASP A 6 -5.82 -14.95 4.25
N ARG A 7 -6.09 -15.69 3.18
CA ARG A 7 -7.11 -15.36 2.17
C ARG A 7 -8.50 -15.14 2.77
N ALA A 8 -8.86 -15.89 3.81
CA ALA A 8 -10.16 -15.81 4.49
C ALA A 8 -9.94 -15.80 6.01
N PRO A 9 -10.11 -14.66 6.69
CA PRO A 9 -10.01 -14.61 8.13
C PRO A 9 -11.17 -15.36 8.80
N VAL A 10 -10.85 -16.16 9.83
CA VAL A 10 -11.81 -16.97 10.61
C VAL A 10 -12.52 -16.15 11.70
N THR A 11 -12.49 -14.82 11.65
CA THR A 11 -13.11 -13.93 12.63
C THR A 11 -14.45 -13.40 12.15
N ASP A 12 -15.38 -13.11 13.08
CA ASP A 12 -16.63 -12.42 12.77
C ASP A 12 -16.36 -11.08 12.07
N ASP A 13 -17.23 -10.71 11.13
CA ASP A 13 -17.14 -9.45 10.37
C ASP A 13 -17.77 -8.31 11.20
N GLU A 14 -17.04 -7.85 12.22
CA GLU A 14 -17.45 -6.66 12.98
C GLU A 14 -17.01 -5.41 12.22
N ARG A 15 -17.97 -4.75 11.58
CA ARG A 15 -17.76 -3.54 10.79
C ARG A 15 -17.73 -2.28 11.63
N ARG A 16 -16.88 -1.34 11.26
CA ARG A 16 -16.74 -0.02 11.88
C ARG A 16 -16.53 1.04 10.82
N THR A 17 -16.92 2.27 11.14
CA THR A 17 -16.61 3.41 10.30
C THR A 17 -15.54 4.26 10.99
N ILE A 18 -14.49 4.60 10.26
CA ILE A 18 -13.44 5.50 10.71
C ILE A 18 -13.31 6.67 9.76
N SER A 19 -13.08 7.88 10.31
CA SER A 19 -12.84 9.08 9.52
C SER A 19 -11.34 9.32 9.40
N VAL A 20 -10.87 9.56 8.18
CA VAL A 20 -9.47 9.84 7.85
C VAL A 20 -9.39 11.15 7.08
N GLU A 21 -8.42 11.99 7.41
CA GLU A 21 -8.10 13.20 6.66
C GLU A 21 -6.75 13.03 5.95
N VAL A 22 -6.77 13.16 4.61
CA VAL A 22 -5.59 13.07 3.76
C VAL A 22 -5.64 14.21 2.74
N TRP A 23 -4.54 14.93 2.58
CA TRP A 23 -4.39 16.07 1.66
C TRP A 23 -5.54 17.08 1.76
N GLY A 24 -5.97 17.40 3.01
CA GLY A 24 -7.07 18.34 3.29
C GLY A 24 -8.48 17.82 2.98
N ARG A 25 -8.63 16.55 2.64
CA ARG A 25 -9.92 15.90 2.38
C ARG A 25 -10.25 14.88 3.47
N ARG A 26 -11.39 15.06 4.12
CA ARG A 26 -11.92 14.09 5.08
C ARG A 26 -12.79 13.07 4.37
N ARG A 27 -12.61 11.79 4.72
CA ARG A 27 -13.35 10.66 4.20
C ARG A 27 -13.70 9.67 5.30
N ASP A 28 -14.85 9.06 5.18
CA ASP A 28 -15.26 7.96 6.04
C ASP A 28 -15.01 6.65 5.31
N PHE A 29 -14.40 5.70 6.02
CA PHE A 29 -14.07 4.38 5.53
C PHE A 29 -14.74 3.32 6.39
N VAL A 30 -15.26 2.28 5.75
CA VAL A 30 -15.68 1.06 6.43
C VAL A 30 -14.47 0.15 6.61
N THR A 31 -14.30 -0.35 7.80
CA THR A 31 -13.27 -1.33 8.14
C THR A 31 -13.87 -2.47 8.97
N SER A 32 -13.13 -3.54 9.22
CA SER A 32 -13.62 -4.72 9.92
C SER A 32 -12.51 -5.42 10.69
N THR A 33 -12.92 -6.28 11.59
CA THR A 33 -12.02 -7.28 12.20
C THR A 33 -11.43 -8.21 11.13
N GLY A 34 -10.22 -8.71 11.35
CA GLY A 34 -9.54 -9.61 10.41
C GLY A 34 -8.85 -8.92 9.23
N VAL A 35 -8.84 -7.57 9.21
CA VAL A 35 -8.02 -6.78 8.30
C VAL A 35 -6.97 -5.97 9.09
N PHE A 36 -5.90 -5.59 8.41
CA PHE A 36 -4.84 -4.79 9.04
C PHE A 36 -5.38 -3.44 9.50
N SER A 37 -5.09 -3.08 10.76
CA SER A 37 -5.46 -1.78 11.35
C SER A 37 -6.96 -1.44 11.26
N GLY A 38 -7.82 -2.41 11.57
CA GLY A 38 -9.28 -2.23 11.49
C GLY A 38 -9.87 -1.19 12.46
N ASP A 39 -9.14 -0.72 13.46
CA ASP A 39 -9.63 0.23 14.47
C ASP A 39 -9.29 1.69 14.16
N SER A 40 -8.28 1.94 13.32
CA SER A 40 -7.81 3.29 12.95
C SER A 40 -6.89 3.23 11.74
N LEU A 41 -6.63 4.38 11.10
CA LEU A 41 -5.57 4.46 10.10
C LEU A 41 -4.23 4.09 10.73
N ASP A 42 -3.54 3.13 10.14
CA ASP A 42 -2.20 2.72 10.59
C ASP A 42 -1.22 3.91 10.56
N LYS A 43 -0.37 3.98 11.57
CA LYS A 43 0.59 5.10 11.71
C LYS A 43 1.57 5.18 10.54
N ALA A 44 2.03 4.04 10.02
CA ALA A 44 2.93 4.03 8.87
C ALA A 44 2.21 4.54 7.62
N THR A 45 0.99 4.07 7.36
CA THR A 45 0.14 4.54 6.26
C THR A 45 -0.14 6.05 6.38
N ALA A 46 -0.48 6.54 7.56
CA ALA A 46 -0.68 7.97 7.80
C ALA A 46 0.57 8.80 7.49
N ILE A 47 1.76 8.29 7.85
CA ILE A 47 3.04 8.95 7.55
C ILE A 47 3.34 8.91 6.05
N LEU A 48 3.12 7.78 5.38
CA LEU A 48 3.31 7.67 3.93
C LEU A 48 2.49 8.74 3.19
N LEU A 49 1.22 8.86 3.52
CA LEU A 49 0.30 9.83 2.90
C LEU A 49 0.65 11.29 3.26
N ALA A 50 1.10 11.55 4.50
CA ALA A 50 1.44 12.90 4.95
C ALA A 50 2.80 13.40 4.40
N GLU A 51 3.74 12.49 4.19
CA GLU A 51 5.12 12.81 3.78
C GLU A 51 5.35 12.61 2.26
N SER A 52 4.27 12.38 1.50
CA SER A 52 4.34 12.18 0.06
C SER A 52 3.23 12.95 -0.66
N ASP A 53 3.58 13.60 -1.75
CA ASP A 53 2.59 14.18 -2.66
C ASP A 53 1.97 13.08 -3.53
N PRO A 54 0.68 13.23 -3.91
CA PRO A 54 0.05 12.30 -4.84
C PRO A 54 0.74 12.34 -6.21
N PRO A 55 0.76 11.22 -6.95
CA PRO A 55 1.26 11.22 -8.33
C PRO A 55 0.38 12.12 -9.22
N PRO A 56 0.88 12.51 -10.39
CA PRO A 56 0.11 13.32 -11.34
C PRO A 56 -1.25 12.71 -11.67
N THR A 57 -2.29 13.54 -11.81
CA THR A 57 -3.62 13.10 -12.25
C THR A 57 -3.54 12.28 -13.53
N GLY A 58 -4.26 11.16 -13.60
CA GLY A 58 -4.24 10.22 -14.72
C GLY A 58 -3.16 9.14 -14.60
N SER A 59 -2.35 9.14 -13.55
CA SER A 59 -1.37 8.08 -13.30
C SER A 59 -2.06 6.74 -13.03
N THR A 60 -1.45 5.65 -13.52
CA THR A 60 -1.81 4.28 -13.15
C THR A 60 -0.93 3.86 -11.96
N VAL A 61 -1.56 3.58 -10.83
CA VAL A 61 -0.87 3.35 -9.55
C VAL A 61 -1.19 1.96 -9.00
N LEU A 62 -0.20 1.31 -8.41
CA LEU A 62 -0.39 0.11 -7.60
C LEU A 62 -0.36 0.49 -6.11
N ASP A 63 -1.40 0.12 -5.37
CA ASP A 63 -1.40 0.06 -3.90
C ASP A 63 -1.14 -1.40 -3.48
N LEU A 64 0.08 -1.69 -3.07
CA LEU A 64 0.53 -3.05 -2.76
C LEU A 64 0.36 -3.35 -1.27
N GLY A 65 -0.52 -4.29 -0.94
CA GLY A 65 -0.97 -4.57 0.42
C GLY A 65 -2.02 -3.55 0.87
N CYS A 66 -3.09 -3.39 0.07
CA CYS A 66 -4.02 -2.26 0.19
C CYS A 66 -4.86 -2.25 1.48
N GLY A 67 -5.01 -3.41 2.16
CA GLY A 67 -5.87 -3.54 3.32
C GLY A 67 -7.32 -3.15 3.00
N TRP A 68 -7.91 -2.25 3.78
CA TRP A 68 -9.25 -1.72 3.53
C TRP A 68 -9.27 -0.47 2.61
N GLY A 69 -8.18 -0.19 1.92
CA GLY A 69 -8.07 0.76 0.82
C GLY A 69 -7.76 2.22 1.17
N PRO A 70 -7.13 2.56 2.30
CA PRO A 70 -6.87 3.96 2.65
C PRO A 70 -5.95 4.67 1.66
N ILE A 71 -4.90 4.00 1.18
CA ILE A 71 -3.99 4.55 0.16
C ILE A 71 -4.71 4.60 -1.18
N ALA A 72 -5.28 3.49 -1.63
CA ALA A 72 -5.94 3.39 -2.94
C ALA A 72 -7.02 4.46 -3.13
N CYS A 73 -7.94 4.60 -2.17
CA CYS A 73 -9.02 5.58 -2.27
C CYS A 73 -8.50 7.03 -2.18
N SER A 74 -7.45 7.29 -1.42
CA SER A 74 -6.84 8.61 -1.35
C SER A 74 -6.21 9.01 -2.68
N LEU A 75 -5.45 8.12 -3.31
CA LEU A 75 -4.83 8.34 -4.62
C LEU A 75 -5.86 8.49 -5.75
N ALA A 76 -6.88 7.63 -5.75
CA ALA A 76 -7.95 7.72 -6.74
C ALA A 76 -8.77 9.01 -6.64
N ALA A 77 -8.89 9.56 -5.44
CA ALA A 77 -9.52 10.85 -5.20
C ALA A 77 -8.73 12.05 -5.75
N GLU A 78 -7.44 11.88 -5.97
CA GLU A 78 -6.57 12.85 -6.64
C GLU A 78 -6.46 12.58 -8.16
N GLY A 79 -7.28 11.65 -8.68
CA GLY A 79 -7.43 11.39 -10.11
C GLY A 79 -6.53 10.29 -10.67
N SER A 80 -5.99 9.41 -9.82
CA SER A 80 -5.27 8.22 -10.27
C SER A 80 -6.23 7.08 -10.58
N THR A 81 -5.87 6.21 -11.53
CA THR A 81 -6.42 4.87 -11.68
C THR A 81 -5.60 3.92 -10.80
N VAL A 82 -6.22 3.27 -9.81
CA VAL A 82 -5.49 2.51 -8.80
C VAL A 82 -5.81 1.02 -8.85
N TRP A 83 -4.80 0.20 -8.98
CA TRP A 83 -4.87 -1.23 -8.71
C TRP A 83 -4.54 -1.47 -7.24
N ALA A 84 -5.54 -1.93 -6.48
CA ALA A 84 -5.43 -2.17 -5.05
C ALA A 84 -5.28 -3.68 -4.80
N VAL A 85 -4.07 -4.10 -4.47
CA VAL A 85 -3.71 -5.53 -4.39
C VAL A 85 -3.53 -5.96 -2.94
N ASP A 86 -4.21 -7.04 -2.57
CA ASP A 86 -4.04 -7.70 -1.27
C ASP A 86 -4.28 -9.20 -1.44
N VAL A 87 -3.74 -10.02 -0.54
CA VAL A 87 -4.02 -11.47 -0.50
C VAL A 87 -5.27 -11.80 0.32
N ASN A 88 -5.76 -10.86 1.12
CA ASN A 88 -6.92 -11.01 1.98
C ASN A 88 -8.19 -10.56 1.26
N GLU A 89 -9.07 -11.51 0.91
CA GLU A 89 -10.33 -11.24 0.20
C GLU A 89 -11.27 -10.29 0.96
N ARG A 90 -11.28 -10.32 2.31
CA ARG A 90 -12.05 -9.37 3.12
C ARG A 90 -11.52 -7.94 2.98
N ALA A 91 -10.20 -7.78 2.92
CA ALA A 91 -9.57 -6.49 2.66
C ALA A 91 -9.99 -5.95 1.28
N LEU A 92 -9.95 -6.79 0.25
CA LEU A 92 -10.39 -6.41 -1.10
C LEU A 92 -11.87 -6.04 -1.16
N ALA A 93 -12.74 -6.78 -0.46
CA ALA A 93 -14.17 -6.46 -0.37
C ALA A 93 -14.42 -5.10 0.30
N LEU A 94 -13.69 -4.78 1.37
CA LEU A 94 -13.74 -3.47 2.03
C LEU A 94 -13.19 -2.36 1.13
N THR A 95 -12.08 -2.61 0.43
CA THR A 95 -11.54 -1.67 -0.56
C THR A 95 -12.54 -1.39 -1.67
N ALA A 96 -13.22 -2.40 -2.22
CA ALA A 96 -14.27 -2.22 -3.21
C ALA A 96 -15.45 -1.37 -2.71
N GLU A 97 -15.83 -1.55 -1.44
CA GLU A 97 -16.89 -0.76 -0.81
C GLU A 97 -16.47 0.70 -0.61
N ASN A 98 -15.27 0.92 -0.07
CA ASN A 98 -14.71 2.23 0.22
C ASN A 98 -14.39 3.03 -1.06
N ALA A 99 -14.10 2.33 -2.15
CA ALA A 99 -13.73 2.92 -3.44
C ALA A 99 -14.93 3.27 -4.34
N ARG A 100 -16.18 3.13 -3.86
CA ARG A 100 -17.35 3.45 -4.66
C ARG A 100 -17.29 4.87 -5.22
N GLY A 101 -17.38 4.98 -6.54
CA GLY A 101 -17.27 6.26 -7.26
C GLY A 101 -15.86 6.71 -7.61
N PHE A 102 -14.86 5.87 -7.35
CA PHE A 102 -13.46 6.07 -7.73
C PHE A 102 -12.99 4.99 -8.69
N GLU A 103 -11.96 5.31 -9.47
CA GLU A 103 -11.30 4.38 -10.39
C GLU A 103 -10.30 3.52 -9.62
N VAL A 104 -10.81 2.53 -8.90
CA VAL A 104 -10.01 1.56 -8.12
C VAL A 104 -10.38 0.15 -8.55
N HIS A 105 -9.37 -0.68 -8.78
CA HIS A 105 -9.48 -2.08 -9.17
C HIS A 105 -8.92 -2.97 -8.05
N PRO A 106 -9.74 -3.41 -7.07
CA PRO A 106 -9.30 -4.38 -6.07
C PRO A 106 -9.05 -5.73 -6.73
N ALA A 107 -7.89 -6.32 -6.47
CA ALA A 107 -7.49 -7.57 -7.13
C ALA A 107 -6.61 -8.44 -6.23
N LEU A 108 -6.72 -9.76 -6.36
CA LEU A 108 -5.68 -10.69 -5.89
C LEU A 108 -4.42 -10.51 -6.75
N PRO A 109 -3.22 -10.81 -6.24
CA PRO A 109 -1.97 -10.69 -7.00
C PRO A 109 -2.01 -11.39 -8.37
N GLU A 110 -2.62 -12.57 -8.43
CA GLU A 110 -2.76 -13.37 -9.64
C GLU A 110 -3.76 -12.83 -10.68
N ASP A 111 -4.67 -11.95 -10.25
CA ASP A 111 -5.70 -11.37 -11.12
C ASP A 111 -5.24 -10.06 -11.80
N VAL A 112 -4.08 -9.53 -11.40
CA VAL A 112 -3.52 -8.33 -12.04
C VAL A 112 -2.89 -8.71 -13.38
N PRO A 113 -3.30 -8.11 -14.52
CA PRO A 113 -2.72 -8.42 -15.82
C PRO A 113 -1.20 -8.39 -15.79
N ALA A 114 -0.57 -9.45 -16.34
CA ALA A 114 0.89 -9.65 -16.22
C ALA A 114 1.71 -8.56 -16.93
N ASP A 115 1.16 -7.97 -17.99
CA ASP A 115 1.76 -6.92 -18.82
C ASP A 115 1.45 -5.50 -18.32
N LEU A 116 0.60 -5.38 -17.29
CA LEU A 116 0.26 -4.07 -16.73
C LEU A 116 1.47 -3.45 -16.01
N THR A 117 1.78 -2.21 -16.34
CA THR A 117 2.85 -1.43 -15.73
C THR A 117 2.31 -0.19 -15.05
N PHE A 118 3.03 0.34 -14.08
CA PHE A 118 2.58 1.40 -13.19
C PHE A 118 3.48 2.65 -13.28
N ASP A 119 2.86 3.81 -13.20
CA ASP A 119 3.57 5.09 -13.05
C ASP A 119 4.10 5.25 -11.62
N ALA A 120 3.37 4.67 -10.65
CA ALA A 120 3.80 4.65 -9.26
C ALA A 120 3.35 3.35 -8.54
N ILE A 121 4.12 2.96 -7.52
CA ILE A 121 3.77 1.87 -6.58
C ILE A 121 3.81 2.47 -5.17
N TRP A 122 2.71 2.33 -4.43
CA TRP A 122 2.65 2.75 -3.04
C TRP A 122 2.44 1.54 -2.14
N SER A 123 3.13 1.50 -1.01
CA SER A 123 2.99 0.37 -0.08
C SER A 123 3.34 0.73 1.36
N ASN A 124 2.53 0.25 2.27
CA ASN A 124 2.93 -0.05 3.63
C ASN A 124 3.16 -1.57 3.70
N PRO A 125 4.34 -2.05 3.33
CA PRO A 125 4.54 -3.46 3.05
C PRO A 125 4.42 -4.32 4.30
N PRO A 126 3.99 -5.59 4.17
CA PRO A 126 3.79 -6.50 5.29
C PRO A 126 5.13 -7.04 5.86
N ILE A 127 5.90 -6.18 6.53
CA ILE A 127 7.24 -6.51 7.06
C ILE A 127 7.26 -7.78 7.92
N ARG A 128 6.13 -8.11 8.57
CA ARG A 128 6.04 -9.27 9.47
C ARG A 128 6.00 -10.63 8.79
N ILE A 129 5.89 -10.68 7.46
CA ILE A 129 5.98 -11.94 6.69
C ILE A 129 7.40 -12.52 6.67
N GLY A 130 8.37 -11.73 7.11
CA GLY A 130 9.79 -12.08 7.09
C GLY A 130 10.55 -11.41 5.94
N LYS A 131 11.86 -11.35 6.12
CA LYS A 131 12.74 -10.59 5.22
C LYS A 131 12.74 -11.17 3.79
N GLU A 132 12.83 -12.48 3.67
CA GLU A 132 12.89 -13.17 2.38
C GLU A 132 11.60 -12.99 1.58
N ALA A 133 10.44 -13.24 2.20
CA ALA A 133 9.15 -13.06 1.56
C ALA A 133 8.87 -11.58 1.17
N LEU A 134 9.33 -10.62 1.99
CA LEU A 134 9.26 -9.20 1.64
C LEU A 134 10.13 -8.88 0.41
N HIS A 135 11.33 -9.43 0.34
CA HIS A 135 12.23 -9.24 -0.79
C HIS A 135 11.63 -9.82 -2.07
N GLU A 136 11.10 -11.04 -2.03
CA GLU A 136 10.40 -11.67 -3.15
C GLU A 136 9.20 -10.84 -3.63
N LEU A 137 8.40 -10.34 -2.69
CA LEU A 137 7.28 -9.45 -3.00
C LEU A 137 7.76 -8.22 -3.77
N LEU A 138 8.77 -7.52 -3.27
CA LEU A 138 9.28 -6.32 -3.91
C LEU A 138 9.92 -6.61 -5.27
N LEU A 139 10.69 -7.69 -5.42
CA LEU A 139 11.28 -8.10 -6.71
C LEU A 139 10.22 -8.53 -7.73
N THR A 140 9.04 -8.94 -7.30
CA THR A 140 7.92 -9.24 -8.19
C THR A 140 7.26 -7.99 -8.74
N TRP A 141 7.10 -6.95 -7.91
CA TRP A 141 6.30 -5.78 -8.28
C TRP A 141 7.11 -4.57 -8.75
N LEU A 142 8.30 -4.32 -8.20
CA LEU A 142 9.13 -3.18 -8.61
C LEU A 142 9.51 -3.17 -10.11
N PRO A 143 9.81 -4.32 -10.76
CA PRO A 143 10.07 -4.35 -12.19
C PRO A 143 8.87 -3.94 -13.07
N ARG A 144 7.68 -3.82 -12.50
CA ARG A 144 6.47 -3.34 -13.17
C ARG A 144 6.31 -1.81 -13.14
N LEU A 145 7.25 -1.09 -12.54
CA LEU A 145 7.35 0.35 -12.71
C LEU A 145 7.70 0.69 -14.15
N ARG A 146 7.03 1.68 -14.71
CA ARG A 146 7.44 2.28 -15.98
C ARG A 146 8.79 2.99 -15.85
N PRO A 147 9.56 3.13 -16.93
CA PRO A 147 10.74 3.97 -16.91
C PRO A 147 10.43 5.38 -16.40
N GLY A 148 11.14 5.82 -15.37
CA GLY A 148 10.88 7.09 -14.66
C GLY A 148 9.75 7.04 -13.65
N GLY A 149 9.12 5.89 -13.45
CA GLY A 149 8.16 5.65 -12.37
C GLY A 149 8.83 5.55 -11.00
N GLU A 150 8.05 5.66 -9.94
CA GLU A 150 8.55 5.70 -8.57
C GLU A 150 7.72 4.82 -7.64
N ALA A 151 8.40 4.08 -6.75
CA ALA A 151 7.71 3.45 -5.64
C ALA A 151 7.92 4.22 -4.33
N ARG A 152 6.85 4.39 -3.56
CA ARG A 152 6.83 4.95 -2.20
C ARG A 152 6.55 3.87 -1.19
N LEU A 153 7.54 3.55 -0.35
CA LEU A 153 7.43 2.50 0.67
C LEU A 153 7.59 3.13 2.05
N VAL A 154 6.69 2.80 2.99
CA VAL A 154 6.87 3.21 4.38
C VAL A 154 7.30 2.01 5.22
N VAL A 155 8.39 2.18 5.96
CA VAL A 155 8.98 1.10 6.79
C VAL A 155 9.40 1.64 8.14
N GLY A 156 9.11 0.91 9.21
CA GLY A 156 9.58 1.22 10.54
C GLY A 156 11.11 1.14 10.62
N ARG A 157 11.75 2.14 11.23
CA ARG A 157 13.20 2.15 11.44
C ARG A 157 13.68 0.87 12.14
N ASN A 158 12.99 0.47 13.20
CA ASN A 158 13.33 -0.73 13.98
C ASN A 158 12.90 -2.04 13.28
N LEU A 159 12.19 -1.95 12.16
CA LEU A 159 11.77 -3.08 11.33
C LEU A 159 12.65 -3.26 10.08
N GLY A 160 13.81 -2.61 10.05
CA GLY A 160 14.81 -2.84 9.02
C GLY A 160 14.79 -1.86 7.84
N ALA A 161 14.20 -0.65 7.99
CA ALA A 161 14.13 0.34 6.91
C ALA A 161 15.49 0.63 6.24
N ASP A 162 16.53 0.86 7.05
CA ASP A 162 17.86 1.20 6.53
C ASP A 162 18.54 -0.01 5.85
N SER A 163 18.25 -1.23 6.30
CA SER A 163 18.74 -2.45 5.65
C SER A 163 17.99 -2.76 4.35
N LEU A 164 16.69 -2.50 4.30
CA LEU A 164 15.88 -2.64 3.09
C LEU A 164 16.32 -1.64 2.01
N GLN A 165 16.55 -0.37 2.40
CA GLN A 165 17.06 0.66 1.48
C GLN A 165 18.36 0.22 0.81
N ARG A 166 19.32 -0.27 1.61
CA ARG A 166 20.61 -0.75 1.10
C ARG A 166 20.43 -1.94 0.16
N TRP A 167 19.64 -2.92 0.60
CA TRP A 167 19.38 -4.13 -0.17
C TRP A 167 18.74 -3.84 -1.53
N LEU A 168 17.74 -2.95 -1.58
CA LEU A 168 17.10 -2.54 -2.84
C LEU A 168 18.12 -1.91 -3.79
N THR A 169 18.96 -0.99 -3.27
CA THR A 169 20.01 -0.34 -4.08
C THR A 169 21.02 -1.38 -4.62
N GLU A 170 21.44 -2.33 -3.80
CA GLU A 170 22.37 -3.41 -4.19
C GLU A 170 21.76 -4.36 -5.23
N HIS A 171 20.41 -4.44 -5.32
CA HIS A 171 19.69 -5.28 -6.28
C HIS A 171 19.18 -4.51 -7.51
N GLY A 172 19.75 -3.33 -7.79
CA GLY A 172 19.47 -2.58 -9.00
C GLY A 172 18.25 -1.66 -8.93
N HIS A 173 17.71 -1.43 -7.74
CA HIS A 173 16.62 -0.50 -7.47
C HIS A 173 17.15 0.72 -6.69
N PRO A 174 17.56 1.82 -7.36
CA PRO A 174 18.06 3.02 -6.69
C PRO A 174 17.06 3.53 -5.67
N THR A 175 17.45 3.57 -4.40
CA THR A 175 16.53 3.84 -3.30
C THR A 175 17.05 4.97 -2.42
N GLU A 176 16.23 5.99 -2.22
CA GLU A 176 16.50 7.14 -1.37
C GLU A 176 15.51 7.19 -0.21
N ARG A 177 15.96 7.70 0.92
CA ARG A 177 15.08 8.04 2.04
C ARG A 177 14.60 9.47 1.87
N VAL A 178 13.31 9.65 1.56
CA VAL A 178 12.71 10.97 1.31
C VAL A 178 12.11 11.61 2.56
N ALA A 179 11.71 10.79 3.54
CA ALA A 179 11.21 11.30 4.81
C ALA A 179 11.58 10.40 6.01
N SER A 180 11.54 11.01 7.19
CA SER A 180 11.73 10.34 8.48
C SER A 180 10.80 10.98 9.51
N SER A 181 9.80 10.24 9.93
CA SER A 181 8.77 10.76 10.84
C SER A 181 8.36 9.68 11.85
N LYS A 182 8.28 10.06 13.13
CA LYS A 182 7.75 9.22 14.24
C LYS A 182 8.26 7.77 14.27
N GLY A 183 9.54 7.55 13.92
CA GLY A 183 10.16 6.22 13.91
C GLY A 183 9.98 5.43 12.62
N PHE A 184 9.39 6.02 11.59
CA PHE A 184 9.26 5.45 10.25
C PHE A 184 10.17 6.16 9.24
N ARG A 185 10.44 5.48 8.15
CA ARG A 185 11.13 5.99 6.96
C ARG A 185 10.19 5.88 5.77
N VAL A 186 10.11 6.91 4.96
CA VAL A 186 9.54 6.83 3.62
C VAL A 186 10.69 6.70 2.64
N LEU A 187 10.68 5.62 1.89
CA LEU A 187 11.67 5.29 0.87
C LEU A 187 11.07 5.59 -0.51
N SER A 188 11.86 6.21 -1.37
CA SER A 188 11.61 6.38 -2.79
C SER A 188 12.47 5.39 -3.54
N VAL A 189 11.87 4.55 -4.36
CA VAL A 189 12.54 3.57 -5.23
C VAL A 189 12.26 3.96 -6.67
N ARG A 190 13.31 4.11 -7.48
CA ARG A 190 13.17 4.49 -8.90
C ARG A 190 13.10 3.27 -9.79
N GLY A 191 12.19 3.31 -10.79
CA GLY A 191 12.07 2.33 -11.86
C GLY A 191 13.07 2.53 -12.98
#